data_7857a4d687c7f8a844260bb15501a76c
#
_entry.id   7857a4d687c7f8a844260bb15501a76c
#
_cell.length_a   1.000
_cell.length_b   1.000
_cell.length_c   1.000
_cell.angle_alpha   90.00
_cell.angle_beta   90.00
_cell.angle_gamma   90.00
#
_symmetry.space_group_name_H-M   'P 1'
#
loop_
_entity.id
_entity.type
_entity.pdbx_description
1 polymer ?
#
loop_
_entity_poly.entity_id
_entity_poly.type
_entity_poly.pdbx_seq_one_letter_code
_entity_poly.pdbx_strand_id
1 'polypeptide(L)'
;MLYKKTEKLSIIKREGEIMGMFVNPNAAAFQCAVNSEVYIDKTGLLEYTNKVLGTNARFICNSRPRRFGKSVTVDMLTAYYSKGCDTEKMFSGLEISKCPDFYEHLNKYDVIHFDVQWCCISAGSSENLISYITNIVVSELRETYPEVNLVENSTIYGAMARINTVLGLSLIHISEPTRLAL
;
A
#
# COMPACT_ATOMS: atom_id res chain seq x y z
N MET A 1 31.06 19.36 9.93
CA MET A 1 29.80 20.07 10.23
C MET A 1 28.67 19.15 9.74
N LEU A 2 28.10 18.36 10.67
CA LEU A 2 27.17 17.27 10.38
C LEU A 2 25.74 17.83 10.29
N TYR A 3 25.15 17.71 9.12
CA TYR A 3 23.71 17.99 8.94
C TYR A 3 22.92 16.76 9.45
N LYS A 4 22.43 16.85 10.67
CA LYS A 4 21.31 16.05 11.15
C LYS A 4 20.03 16.73 10.68
N LYS A 5 19.47 16.33 9.54
CA LYS A 5 18.11 16.67 9.17
C LYS A 5 17.26 15.42 9.40
N THR A 6 16.74 15.32 10.61
CA THR A 6 15.59 14.45 10.90
C THR A 6 14.39 15.11 10.21
N GLU A 7 14.13 14.70 8.98
CA GLU A 7 12.86 15.06 8.34
C GLU A 7 11.76 14.30 9.11
N LYS A 8 10.95 15.08 9.85
CA LYS A 8 9.66 14.60 10.30
C LYS A 8 8.87 14.26 9.04
N LEU A 9 8.60 12.97 8.83
CA LEU A 9 7.64 12.52 7.84
C LEU A 9 6.32 13.24 8.11
N SER A 10 5.95 14.15 7.23
CA SER A 10 4.72 14.93 7.37
C SER A 10 3.55 14.10 6.84
N ILE A 11 2.67 13.72 7.75
CA ILE A 11 1.34 13.22 7.38
C ILE A 11 0.59 14.39 6.76
N ILE A 12 0.27 14.29 5.49
CA ILE A 12 -0.54 15.28 4.79
C ILE A 12 -2.00 15.02 5.18
N LYS A 13 -2.51 15.81 6.11
CA LYS A 13 -3.95 15.82 6.43
C LYS A 13 -4.69 16.60 5.36
N ARG A 14 -5.50 15.93 4.53
CA ARG A 14 -6.69 16.56 3.93
C ARG A 14 -7.79 16.48 4.97
N GLU A 15 -8.71 17.45 5.01
CA GLU A 15 -9.80 17.49 5.99
C GLU A 15 -10.53 16.12 6.03
N GLY A 16 -10.31 15.36 7.11
CA GLY A 16 -10.95 14.08 7.39
C GLY A 16 -10.20 12.79 7.06
N GLU A 17 -9.07 12.82 6.31
CA GLU A 17 -8.35 11.60 5.91
C GLU A 17 -6.87 11.65 6.33
N ILE A 18 -6.43 10.62 7.04
CA ILE A 18 -5.02 10.45 7.41
C ILE A 18 -4.36 9.62 6.30
N MET A 19 -3.55 10.29 5.46
CA MET A 19 -2.72 9.62 4.45
C MET A 19 -1.31 9.45 5.00
N GLY A 20 -0.89 8.19 5.15
CA GLY A 20 0.48 7.83 5.53
C GLY A 20 1.38 7.59 4.32
N MET A 21 2.66 7.36 4.58
CA MET A 21 3.60 6.93 3.55
C MET A 21 3.37 5.45 3.19
N PHE A 22 3.11 4.62 4.19
CA PHE A 22 2.90 3.18 4.07
C PHE A 22 1.45 2.78 4.31
N VAL A 23 0.75 3.49 5.20
CA VAL A 23 -0.65 3.21 5.55
C VAL A 23 -1.56 4.13 4.77
N ASN A 24 -2.45 3.57 3.98
CA ASN A 24 -3.37 4.30 3.11
C ASN A 24 -2.68 5.36 2.23
N PRO A 25 -1.61 5.00 1.48
CA PRO A 25 -0.90 5.96 0.65
C PRO A 25 -1.78 6.48 -0.49
N ASN A 26 -1.37 7.61 -1.08
CA ASN A 26 -2.07 8.24 -2.18
C ASN A 26 -1.86 7.52 -3.53
N ALA A 27 -2.61 7.94 -4.55
CA ALA A 27 -2.57 7.36 -5.89
C ALA A 27 -1.63 8.10 -6.86
N ALA A 28 -0.75 8.99 -6.39
CA ALA A 28 0.04 9.85 -7.27
C ALA A 28 0.95 9.06 -8.24
N ALA A 29 1.55 7.97 -7.78
CA ALA A 29 2.41 7.13 -8.62
C ALA A 29 1.61 6.49 -9.76
N PHE A 30 0.43 5.94 -9.49
CA PHE A 30 -0.43 5.37 -10.52
C PHE A 30 -0.99 6.45 -11.45
N GLN A 31 -1.35 7.64 -10.94
CA GLN A 31 -1.76 8.78 -11.78
C GLN A 31 -0.69 9.17 -12.80
N CYS A 32 0.58 9.21 -12.39
CA CYS A 32 1.69 9.45 -13.30
C CYS A 32 1.78 8.38 -14.40
N ALA A 33 1.55 7.10 -14.04
CA ALA A 33 1.59 6.02 -15.01
C ALA A 33 0.45 6.11 -16.03
N VAL A 34 -0.77 6.39 -15.58
CA VAL A 34 -1.95 6.54 -16.46
C VAL A 34 -1.82 7.74 -17.39
N ASN A 35 -1.20 8.83 -16.92
CA ASN A 35 -0.98 10.05 -17.73
C ASN A 35 0.20 9.93 -18.70
N SER A 36 0.92 8.81 -18.72
CA SER A 36 2.04 8.61 -19.63
C SER A 36 1.56 8.50 -21.09
N GLU A 37 2.35 8.96 -22.04
CA GLU A 37 2.06 8.90 -23.48
C GLU A 37 1.70 7.47 -23.95
N VAL A 38 2.35 6.46 -23.35
CA VAL A 38 2.04 5.04 -23.58
C VAL A 38 1.72 4.40 -22.24
N TYR A 39 0.44 4.11 -22.00
CA TYR A 39 -0.03 3.32 -20.87
C TYR A 39 -0.68 2.02 -21.38
N ILE A 40 -0.28 0.90 -20.81
CA ILE A 40 -0.89 -0.41 -21.09
C ILE A 40 -1.80 -0.76 -19.94
N ASP A 41 -3.10 -0.81 -20.20
CA ASP A 41 -4.09 -1.18 -19.20
C ASP A 41 -3.89 -2.62 -18.71
N LYS A 42 -3.70 -2.77 -17.40
CA LYS A 42 -3.57 -4.06 -16.72
C LYS A 42 -4.61 -4.21 -15.61
N THR A 43 -5.61 -3.34 -15.60
CA THR A 43 -6.62 -3.33 -14.55
C THR A 43 -7.51 -4.57 -14.54
N GLY A 44 -7.51 -5.37 -15.61
CA GLY A 44 -8.12 -6.70 -15.59
C GLY A 44 -7.58 -7.63 -14.49
N LEU A 45 -6.37 -7.38 -13.97
CA LEU A 45 -5.86 -8.08 -12.79
C LEU A 45 -6.74 -7.84 -11.55
N LEU A 46 -7.33 -6.66 -11.43
CA LEU A 46 -8.19 -6.28 -10.30
C LEU A 46 -9.45 -7.17 -10.23
N GLU A 47 -10.00 -7.56 -11.36
CA GLU A 47 -11.12 -8.53 -11.38
C GLU A 47 -10.75 -9.85 -10.71
N TYR A 48 -9.53 -10.34 -10.95
CA TYR A 48 -9.05 -11.54 -10.27
C TYR A 48 -8.80 -11.29 -8.77
N THR A 49 -8.16 -10.18 -8.43
CA THR A 49 -7.84 -9.88 -7.02
C THR A 49 -9.12 -9.65 -6.22
N ASN A 50 -10.14 -8.98 -6.76
CA ASN A 50 -11.45 -8.82 -6.12
C ASN A 50 -12.07 -10.18 -5.75
N LYS A 51 -12.06 -11.14 -6.69
CA LYS A 51 -12.65 -12.49 -6.49
C LYS A 51 -11.98 -13.29 -5.39
N VAL A 52 -10.69 -13.06 -5.12
CA VAL A 52 -9.95 -13.84 -4.12
C VAL A 52 -9.82 -13.14 -2.76
N LEU A 53 -10.20 -11.86 -2.66
CA LEU A 53 -10.29 -11.16 -1.38
C LEU A 53 -11.22 -11.91 -0.43
N GLY A 54 -10.80 -12.06 0.84
CA GLY A 54 -11.56 -12.80 1.85
C GLY A 54 -11.53 -14.33 1.70
N THR A 55 -10.84 -14.88 0.69
CA THR A 55 -10.69 -16.33 0.49
C THR A 55 -9.30 -16.84 0.91
N ASN A 56 -9.11 -18.15 0.90
CA ASN A 56 -7.78 -18.75 1.12
C ASN A 56 -6.79 -18.47 -0.03
N ALA A 57 -7.28 -18.07 -1.22
CA ALA A 57 -6.45 -17.71 -2.38
C ALA A 57 -5.97 -16.24 -2.37
N ARG A 58 -6.21 -15.50 -1.29
CA ARG A 58 -5.85 -14.07 -1.14
C ARG A 58 -4.33 -13.78 -1.16
N PHE A 59 -3.50 -14.81 -1.00
CA PHE A 59 -2.05 -14.65 -1.05
C PHE A 59 -1.56 -14.71 -2.49
N ILE A 60 -1.35 -13.53 -3.10
CA ILE A 60 -1.02 -13.40 -4.52
C ILE A 60 0.45 -13.02 -4.67
N CYS A 61 1.19 -13.78 -5.47
CA CYS A 61 2.55 -13.45 -5.88
C CYS A 61 2.58 -13.17 -7.38
N ASN A 62 2.84 -11.91 -7.74
CA ASN A 62 2.97 -11.50 -9.14
C ASN A 62 4.44 -11.50 -9.57
N SER A 63 4.91 -12.62 -10.13
CA SER A 63 6.27 -12.75 -10.65
C SER A 63 6.32 -12.38 -12.14
N ARG A 64 7.10 -11.34 -12.45
CA ARG A 64 7.34 -10.89 -13.84
C ARG A 64 8.80 -10.49 -14.03
N PRO A 65 9.35 -10.57 -15.24
CA PRO A 65 10.68 -10.06 -15.55
C PRO A 65 10.86 -8.57 -15.20
N ARG A 66 12.10 -8.09 -15.17
CA ARG A 66 12.38 -6.65 -15.04
C ARG A 66 11.74 -5.88 -16.20
N ARG A 67 11.30 -4.62 -15.95
CA ARG A 67 10.68 -3.71 -16.92
C ARG A 67 9.28 -4.13 -17.44
N PHE A 68 8.64 -5.15 -16.84
CA PHE A 68 7.28 -5.55 -17.16
C PHE A 68 6.21 -4.86 -16.28
N GLY A 69 6.55 -3.72 -15.69
CA GLY A 69 5.61 -2.85 -14.97
C GLY A 69 5.12 -3.44 -13.65
N LYS A 70 5.99 -4.13 -12.86
CA LYS A 70 5.62 -4.60 -11.53
C LYS A 70 5.25 -3.46 -10.60
N SER A 71 6.09 -2.41 -10.53
CA SER A 71 5.83 -1.23 -9.69
C SER A 71 4.50 -0.56 -10.08
N VAL A 72 4.27 -0.36 -11.39
CA VAL A 72 2.97 0.17 -11.87
C VAL A 72 1.79 -0.71 -11.46
N THR A 73 1.98 -2.03 -11.42
CA THR A 73 0.92 -2.95 -10.96
C THR A 73 0.66 -2.78 -9.45
N VAL A 74 1.69 -2.62 -8.65
CA VAL A 74 1.59 -2.37 -7.20
C VAL A 74 0.93 -1.03 -6.94
N ASP A 75 1.34 0.03 -7.66
CA ASP A 75 0.75 1.36 -7.58
C ASP A 75 -0.74 1.35 -7.97
N MET A 76 -1.09 0.57 -9.02
CA MET A 76 -2.48 0.35 -9.45
C MET A 76 -3.33 -0.30 -8.36
N LEU A 77 -2.84 -1.39 -7.75
CA LEU A 77 -3.53 -2.07 -6.66
C LEU A 77 -3.74 -1.12 -5.47
N THR A 78 -2.71 -0.37 -5.10
CA THR A 78 -2.77 0.62 -4.03
C THR A 78 -3.79 1.71 -4.34
N ALA A 79 -3.75 2.31 -5.53
CA ALA A 79 -4.68 3.33 -5.96
C ALA A 79 -6.14 2.85 -5.97
N TYR A 80 -6.38 1.58 -6.33
CA TYR A 80 -7.71 1.01 -6.41
C TYR A 80 -8.30 0.69 -5.04
N TYR A 81 -7.51 0.06 -4.17
CA TYR A 81 -8.03 -0.44 -2.90
C TYR A 81 -8.00 0.59 -1.77
N SER A 82 -6.99 1.49 -1.75
CA SER A 82 -6.77 2.40 -0.62
C SER A 82 -7.93 3.35 -0.40
N LYS A 83 -8.52 3.33 0.80
CA LYS A 83 -9.57 4.28 1.22
C LYS A 83 -9.04 5.71 1.40
N GLY A 84 -7.73 5.92 1.46
CA GLY A 84 -7.10 7.24 1.42
C GLY A 84 -7.05 7.87 0.03
N CYS A 85 -7.68 7.23 -0.98
CA CYS A 85 -7.71 7.69 -2.36
C CYS A 85 -9.14 8.04 -2.80
N ASP A 86 -9.25 8.97 -3.74
CA ASP A 86 -10.44 9.20 -4.57
C ASP A 86 -10.02 9.04 -6.04
N THR A 87 -10.18 7.83 -6.55
CA THR A 87 -9.64 7.43 -7.85
C THR A 87 -10.69 7.00 -8.87
N GLU A 88 -11.98 7.23 -8.60
CA GLU A 88 -13.06 6.83 -9.51
C GLU A 88 -12.81 7.34 -10.94
N LYS A 89 -12.48 8.63 -11.09
CA LYS A 89 -12.20 9.23 -12.39
C LYS A 89 -10.99 8.62 -13.08
N MET A 90 -10.00 8.18 -12.32
CA MET A 90 -8.77 7.57 -12.83
C MET A 90 -9.05 6.20 -13.45
N PHE A 91 -9.95 5.44 -12.85
CA PHE A 91 -10.32 4.09 -13.31
C PHE A 91 -11.50 4.05 -14.28
N SER A 92 -12.29 5.11 -14.41
CA SER A 92 -13.56 5.13 -15.17
C SER A 92 -13.41 4.76 -16.65
N GLY A 93 -12.25 4.95 -17.26
CA GLY A 93 -11.96 4.59 -18.64
C GLY A 93 -11.21 3.26 -18.82
N LEU A 94 -10.86 2.58 -17.73
CA LEU A 94 -10.04 1.37 -17.74
C LEU A 94 -10.91 0.10 -17.71
N GLU A 95 -10.31 -1.04 -18.00
CA GLU A 95 -11.02 -2.32 -18.13
C GLU A 95 -11.81 -2.70 -16.89
N ILE A 96 -11.26 -2.48 -15.70
CA ILE A 96 -11.90 -2.79 -14.42
C ILE A 96 -13.24 -2.06 -14.21
N SER A 97 -13.42 -0.87 -14.80
CA SER A 97 -14.67 -0.10 -14.64
C SER A 97 -15.89 -0.80 -15.23
N LYS A 98 -15.69 -1.80 -16.08
CA LYS A 98 -16.74 -2.62 -16.67
C LYS A 98 -17.18 -3.78 -15.78
N CYS A 99 -16.43 -4.07 -14.71
CA CYS A 99 -16.74 -5.16 -13.79
C CYS A 99 -17.90 -4.78 -12.86
N PRO A 100 -18.84 -5.69 -12.61
CA PRO A 100 -20.00 -5.42 -11.76
C PRO A 100 -19.66 -5.01 -10.33
N ASP A 101 -18.56 -5.55 -9.79
CA ASP A 101 -18.04 -5.35 -8.43
C ASP A 101 -17.08 -4.15 -8.31
N PHE A 102 -16.93 -3.35 -9.37
CA PHE A 102 -16.01 -2.21 -9.40
C PHE A 102 -16.18 -1.29 -8.18
N TYR A 103 -17.37 -0.82 -7.93
CA TYR A 103 -17.68 0.10 -6.82
C TYR A 103 -17.69 -0.56 -5.44
N GLU A 104 -17.82 -1.88 -5.40
CA GLU A 104 -17.77 -2.65 -4.15
C GLU A 104 -16.39 -2.59 -3.50
N HIS A 105 -15.35 -2.54 -4.33
CA HIS A 105 -13.96 -2.62 -3.88
C HIS A 105 -13.18 -1.30 -4.01
N LEU A 106 -13.62 -0.37 -4.90
CA LEU A 106 -12.91 0.88 -5.16
C LEU A 106 -12.83 1.74 -3.91
N ASN A 107 -11.59 2.01 -3.46
CA ASN A 107 -11.28 2.85 -2.29
C ASN A 107 -11.99 2.44 -0.99
N LYS A 108 -12.10 1.13 -0.72
CA LYS A 108 -12.83 0.60 0.43
C LYS A 108 -11.94 0.00 1.53
N TYR A 109 -10.66 -0.19 1.27
CA TYR A 109 -9.80 -0.96 2.16
C TYR A 109 -8.73 -0.10 2.81
N ASP A 110 -8.34 -0.51 4.01
CA ASP A 110 -7.09 -0.06 4.59
C ASP A 110 -5.94 -0.80 3.93
N VAL A 111 -5.02 -0.06 3.33
CA VAL A 111 -3.90 -0.61 2.56
C VAL A 111 -2.59 -0.31 3.26
N ILE A 112 -1.76 -1.32 3.45
CA ILE A 112 -0.35 -1.15 3.83
C ILE A 112 0.48 -1.45 2.60
N HIS A 113 1.18 -0.44 2.08
CA HIS A 113 2.07 -0.58 0.93
C HIS A 113 3.48 -0.11 1.26
N PHE A 114 4.48 -0.91 0.92
CA PHE A 114 5.88 -0.49 1.00
C PHE A 114 6.76 -1.14 -0.07
N ASP A 115 7.72 -0.35 -0.55
CA ASP A 115 8.81 -0.80 -1.41
C ASP A 115 9.97 -1.28 -0.53
N VAL A 116 10.24 -2.59 -0.59
CA VAL A 116 11.31 -3.22 0.20
C VAL A 116 12.70 -2.68 -0.19
N GLN A 117 12.91 -2.29 -1.46
CA GLN A 117 14.18 -1.73 -1.92
C GLN A 117 14.45 -0.37 -1.27
N TRP A 118 13.47 0.50 -1.30
CA TRP A 118 13.57 1.80 -0.66
C TRP A 118 13.77 1.65 0.86
N CYS A 119 13.03 0.74 1.48
CA CYS A 119 13.19 0.45 2.90
C CYS A 119 14.59 -0.08 3.25
N CYS A 120 15.18 -0.92 2.38
CA CYS A 120 16.53 -1.45 2.59
C CYS A 120 17.60 -0.34 2.53
N ILE A 121 17.48 0.58 1.56
CA ILE A 121 18.36 1.74 1.45
C ILE A 121 18.24 2.62 2.71
N SER A 122 17.02 2.88 3.15
CA SER A 122 16.74 3.73 4.31
C SER A 122 17.18 3.10 5.65
N ALA A 123 17.11 1.76 5.76
CA ALA A 123 17.57 1.02 6.92
C ALA A 123 19.11 0.98 7.05
N GLY A 124 19.83 1.28 5.96
CA GLY A 124 21.29 1.29 5.89
C GLY A 124 21.94 -0.10 5.86
N SER A 125 21.22 -1.16 6.22
CA SER A 125 21.67 -2.55 6.11
C SER A 125 20.49 -3.50 6.01
N SER A 126 20.72 -4.69 5.43
CA SER A 126 19.70 -5.74 5.35
C SER A 126 19.31 -6.30 6.74
N GLU A 127 20.21 -6.27 7.71
CA GLU A 127 19.97 -6.73 9.07
C GLU A 127 18.96 -5.87 9.80
N ASN A 128 18.96 -4.56 9.53
CA ASN A 128 18.06 -3.60 10.14
C ASN A 128 16.70 -3.47 9.41
N LEU A 129 16.58 -4.06 8.23
CA LEU A 129 15.41 -3.88 7.34
C LEU A 129 14.08 -4.21 8.01
N ILE A 130 13.99 -5.37 8.66
CA ILE A 130 12.76 -5.83 9.31
C ILE A 130 12.37 -4.88 10.46
N SER A 131 13.33 -4.50 11.28
CA SER A 131 13.11 -3.57 12.39
C SER A 131 12.69 -2.18 11.88
N TYR A 132 13.32 -1.71 10.81
CA TYR A 132 12.98 -0.43 10.16
C TYR A 132 11.54 -0.43 9.66
N ILE A 133 11.15 -1.41 8.84
CA ILE A 133 9.79 -1.51 8.30
C ILE A 133 8.78 -1.63 9.44
N THR A 134 9.04 -2.50 10.42
CA THR A 134 8.13 -2.71 11.54
C THR A 134 7.90 -1.43 12.32
N ASN A 135 8.95 -0.70 12.67
CA ASN A 135 8.85 0.53 13.46
C ASN A 135 8.05 1.60 12.74
N ILE A 136 8.30 1.82 11.45
CA ILE A 136 7.61 2.87 10.69
C ILE A 136 6.15 2.48 10.47
N VAL A 137 5.86 1.27 10.00
CA VAL A 137 4.48 0.83 9.75
C VAL A 137 3.66 0.84 11.05
N VAL A 138 4.20 0.33 12.16
CA VAL A 138 3.49 0.35 13.44
C VAL A 138 3.29 1.78 13.95
N SER A 139 4.26 2.70 13.72
CA SER A 139 4.08 4.12 14.07
C SER A 139 2.94 4.75 13.29
N GLU A 140 2.90 4.56 11.96
CA GLU A 140 1.81 5.08 11.13
C GLU A 140 0.45 4.47 11.49
N LEU A 141 0.40 3.15 11.81
CA LEU A 141 -0.81 2.51 12.27
C LEU A 141 -1.33 3.11 13.59
N ARG A 142 -0.45 3.49 14.51
CA ARG A 142 -0.85 4.18 15.75
C ARG A 142 -1.43 5.56 15.49
N GLU A 143 -0.85 6.29 14.54
CA GLU A 143 -1.32 7.61 14.17
C GLU A 143 -2.64 7.56 13.40
N THR A 144 -2.81 6.51 12.59
CA THR A 144 -4.04 6.28 11.80
C THR A 144 -5.19 5.78 12.66
N TYR A 145 -4.91 4.94 13.67
CA TYR A 145 -5.90 4.31 14.55
C TYR A 145 -5.60 4.56 16.02
N PRO A 146 -5.68 5.83 16.48
CA PRO A 146 -5.35 6.20 17.85
C PRO A 146 -6.26 5.54 18.89
N GLU A 147 -7.49 5.15 18.52
CA GLU A 147 -8.43 4.42 19.35
C GLU A 147 -7.99 2.97 19.64
N VAL A 148 -7.10 2.42 18.82
CA VAL A 148 -6.52 1.09 19.03
C VAL A 148 -5.21 1.25 19.78
N ASN A 149 -5.21 0.93 21.07
CA ASN A 149 -3.99 0.97 21.88
C ASN A 149 -3.00 -0.11 21.44
N LEU A 150 -2.12 0.23 20.46
CA LEU A 150 -1.07 -0.65 19.96
C LEU A 150 0.15 -0.59 20.88
N VAL A 151 0.62 -1.75 21.33
CA VAL A 151 1.81 -1.89 22.21
C VAL A 151 3.07 -1.47 21.45
N GLU A 152 4.03 -0.88 22.17
CA GLU A 152 5.22 -0.23 21.58
C GLU A 152 6.10 -1.15 20.73
N ASN A 153 6.22 -2.42 21.06
CA ASN A 153 7.00 -3.41 20.32
C ASN A 153 6.14 -4.41 19.53
N SER A 154 4.96 -3.97 19.08
CA SER A 154 4.11 -4.82 18.26
C SER A 154 4.79 -5.18 16.94
N THR A 155 4.62 -6.43 16.50
CA THR A 155 4.91 -6.79 15.11
C THR A 155 3.82 -6.22 14.20
N ILE A 156 4.11 -6.05 12.90
CA ILE A 156 3.11 -5.61 11.91
C ILE A 156 1.88 -6.52 11.97
N TYR A 157 2.10 -7.84 11.99
CA TYR A 157 1.00 -8.81 12.08
C TYR A 157 0.18 -8.64 13.36
N GLY A 158 0.83 -8.46 14.52
CA GLY A 158 0.16 -8.23 15.80
C GLY A 158 -0.66 -6.94 15.81
N ALA A 159 -0.12 -5.85 15.23
CA ALA A 159 -0.82 -4.59 15.09
C ALA A 159 -2.05 -4.72 14.18
N MET A 160 -1.90 -5.35 13.01
CA MET A 160 -3.02 -5.62 12.09
C MET A 160 -4.11 -6.49 12.73
N ALA A 161 -3.72 -7.57 13.41
CA ALA A 161 -4.67 -8.44 14.10
C ALA A 161 -5.46 -7.70 15.18
N ARG A 162 -4.80 -6.81 15.93
CA ARG A 162 -5.46 -6.00 16.97
C ARG A 162 -6.43 -4.98 16.35
N ILE A 163 -6.02 -4.29 15.27
CA ILE A 163 -6.91 -3.36 14.55
C ILE A 163 -8.14 -4.10 14.02
N ASN A 164 -7.95 -5.26 13.39
CA ASN A 164 -9.06 -6.11 12.94
C ASN A 164 -9.99 -6.49 14.08
N THR A 165 -9.44 -6.91 15.22
CA THR A 165 -10.25 -7.34 16.39
C THR A 165 -11.06 -6.20 17.00
N VAL A 166 -10.47 -4.99 17.07
CA VAL A 166 -11.11 -3.84 17.76
C VAL A 166 -12.08 -3.10 16.82
N LEU A 167 -11.70 -2.92 15.56
CA LEU A 167 -12.45 -2.09 14.61
C LEU A 167 -13.18 -2.90 13.54
N GLY A 168 -12.95 -4.22 13.45
CA GLY A 168 -13.51 -5.06 12.39
C GLY A 168 -12.96 -4.76 10.99
N LEU A 169 -11.84 -4.01 10.90
CA LEU A 169 -11.25 -3.60 9.63
C LEU A 169 -10.40 -4.71 9.03
N SER A 170 -10.53 -4.92 7.72
CA SER A 170 -9.67 -5.81 6.95
C SER A 170 -8.59 -4.98 6.25
N LEU A 171 -7.33 -5.29 6.55
CA LEU A 171 -6.18 -4.61 5.94
C LEU A 171 -5.64 -5.45 4.78
N ILE A 172 -5.37 -4.79 3.66
CA ILE A 172 -4.67 -5.37 2.51
C ILE A 172 -3.20 -4.97 2.60
N HIS A 173 -2.32 -5.97 2.52
CA HIS A 173 -0.88 -5.75 2.49
C HIS A 173 -0.35 -5.92 1.07
N ILE A 174 0.32 -4.89 0.56
CA ILE A 174 0.94 -4.85 -0.77
C ILE A 174 2.42 -4.55 -0.59
N SER A 175 3.30 -5.40 -1.11
CA SER A 175 4.74 -5.15 -1.07
C SER A 175 5.39 -5.42 -2.42
N GLU A 176 6.35 -4.56 -2.78
CA GLU A 176 7.22 -4.78 -3.92
C GLU A 176 8.54 -5.41 -3.42
N PRO A 177 8.76 -6.74 -3.65
CA PRO A 177 9.98 -7.37 -3.23
C PRO A 177 11.15 -6.97 -4.11
N THR A 178 12.29 -6.61 -3.52
CA THR A 178 13.55 -6.51 -4.25
C THR A 178 14.13 -7.88 -4.54
N ARG A 179 14.76 -8.02 -5.71
CA ARG A 179 15.85 -8.98 -5.83
C ARG A 179 17.08 -8.36 -5.15
N LEU A 180 17.39 -8.78 -3.96
CA LEU A 180 18.76 -8.64 -3.46
C LEU A 180 19.63 -9.37 -4.50
N ALA A 181 20.52 -8.63 -5.18
CA ALA A 181 21.58 -9.24 -5.95
C ALA A 181 22.50 -9.91 -4.93
N LEU A 182 22.50 -11.24 -4.93
CA LEU A 182 23.53 -12.05 -4.30
C LEU A 182 24.82 -11.88 -5.09
#